data_e6b467d613f371cad02e4b74ea958ed9
#
_entry.id   e6b467d613f371cad02e4b74ea958ed9
#
_cell.length_a   1.000
_cell.length_b   1.000
_cell.length_c   1.000
_cell.angle_alpha   90.00
_cell.angle_beta   90.00
_cell.angle_gamma   90.00
#
_symmetry.space_group_name_H-M   'P 1'
#
loop_
_entity.id
_entity.type
_entity.pdbx_description
1 polymer ?
#
loop_
_entity_poly.entity_id
_entity_poly.type
_entity_poly.pdbx_seq_one_letter_code
_entity_poly.pdbx_strand_id
1 'polypeptide(L)'
;VEILRYRGEHSVLCDANYLQEKFGIAPEQYAAFKALTGDTADNIKGADKVGPKTAALLVNEFGSLEEVLTRAEEIKKPSVRESVLRDRERLRKNYRLIKLDGIEKLPFTLDEMEWSDNGITTTEVLKGIGLK
;
A
#
# COMPACT_ATOMS: atom_id res chain seq x y z
N VAL A 1 1.97 3.10 -13.04
CA VAL A 1 2.39 1.73 -12.68
C VAL A 1 1.20 0.81 -12.84
N GLU A 2 1.39 -0.31 -13.52
CA GLU A 2 0.39 -1.35 -13.70
C GLU A 2 0.85 -2.60 -12.94
N ILE A 3 -0.05 -3.23 -12.20
CA ILE A 3 0.27 -4.41 -11.40
C ILE A 3 -0.55 -5.59 -11.93
N LEU A 4 0.13 -6.61 -12.44
CA LEU A 4 -0.52 -7.88 -12.81
C LEU A 4 -0.75 -8.71 -11.54
N ARG A 5 -2.02 -8.84 -11.15
CA ARG A 5 -2.43 -9.77 -10.11
C ARG A 5 -2.65 -11.15 -10.72
N TYR A 6 -1.63 -11.97 -10.68
CA TYR A 6 -1.67 -13.32 -11.23
C TYR A 6 -2.58 -14.24 -10.42
N ARG A 7 -3.54 -14.89 -11.10
CA ARG A 7 -4.42 -15.94 -10.57
C ARG A 7 -4.73 -17.00 -11.62
N GLY A 8 -3.71 -17.48 -12.32
CA GLY A 8 -3.90 -18.38 -13.45
C GLY A 8 -4.76 -17.75 -14.55
N GLU A 9 -5.81 -18.44 -14.99
CA GLU A 9 -6.72 -17.95 -16.04
C GLU A 9 -7.54 -16.70 -15.64
N HIS A 10 -7.59 -16.38 -14.34
CA HIS A 10 -8.31 -15.22 -13.80
C HIS A 10 -7.36 -14.08 -13.40
N SER A 11 -6.23 -13.95 -14.10
CA SER A 11 -5.29 -12.85 -13.87
C SER A 11 -5.93 -11.50 -14.21
N VAL A 12 -5.69 -10.49 -13.36
CA VAL A 12 -6.28 -9.16 -13.51
C VAL A 12 -5.17 -8.12 -13.54
N LEU A 13 -5.22 -7.24 -14.53
CA LEU A 13 -4.38 -6.05 -14.56
C LEU A 13 -5.00 -5.01 -13.63
N CYS A 14 -4.27 -4.63 -12.59
CA CYS A 14 -4.68 -3.61 -11.63
C CYS A 14 -4.02 -2.28 -12.02
N ASP A 15 -4.73 -1.48 -12.77
CA ASP A 15 -4.36 -0.13 -13.17
C ASP A 15 -5.21 0.94 -12.45
N ALA A 16 -5.12 2.19 -12.88
CA ALA A 16 -5.93 3.27 -12.34
C ALA A 16 -7.43 3.06 -12.55
N ASN A 17 -7.83 2.52 -13.71
CA ASN A 17 -9.25 2.24 -14.01
C ASN A 17 -9.79 1.16 -13.07
N TYR A 18 -9.02 0.10 -12.82
CA TYR A 18 -9.40 -0.94 -11.87
C TYR A 18 -9.65 -0.38 -10.46
N LEU A 19 -8.80 0.55 -9.98
CA LEU A 19 -8.97 1.20 -8.68
C LEU A 19 -10.23 2.06 -8.65
N GLN A 20 -10.46 2.82 -9.72
CA GLN A 20 -11.66 3.66 -9.86
C GLN A 20 -12.95 2.84 -9.89
N GLU A 21 -12.99 1.78 -10.68
CA GLU A 21 -14.18 0.92 -10.81
C GLU A 21 -14.47 0.14 -9.52
N LYS A 22 -13.42 -0.39 -8.89
CA LYS A 22 -13.56 -1.27 -7.74
C LYS A 22 -13.77 -0.54 -6.42
N PHE A 23 -13.07 0.58 -6.22
CA PHE A 23 -13.02 1.30 -4.95
C PHE A 23 -13.48 2.75 -5.06
N GLY A 24 -13.59 3.31 -6.27
CA GLY A 24 -13.94 4.71 -6.50
C GLY A 24 -12.85 5.70 -6.08
N ILE A 25 -11.58 5.30 -6.18
CA ILE A 25 -10.42 6.10 -5.75
C ILE A 25 -9.34 6.16 -6.84
N ALA A 26 -8.53 7.22 -6.81
CA ALA A 26 -7.33 7.33 -7.63
C ALA A 26 -6.13 6.59 -7.00
N PRO A 27 -5.09 6.21 -7.78
CA PRO A 27 -3.90 5.54 -7.28
C PRO A 27 -3.21 6.26 -6.12
N GLU A 28 -3.14 7.58 -6.18
CA GLU A 28 -2.51 8.43 -5.16
C GLU A 28 -3.23 8.37 -3.80
N GLN A 29 -4.51 8.03 -3.82
CA GLN A 29 -5.35 7.90 -2.63
C GLN A 29 -5.26 6.50 -2.00
N TYR A 30 -4.64 5.52 -2.68
CA TYR A 30 -4.67 4.13 -2.26
C TYR A 30 -4.03 3.91 -0.89
N ALA A 31 -2.90 4.55 -0.60
CA ALA A 31 -2.24 4.44 0.72
C ALA A 31 -3.11 5.01 1.84
N ALA A 32 -3.77 6.15 1.63
CA ALA A 32 -4.71 6.75 2.58
C ALA A 32 -5.94 5.87 2.79
N PHE A 33 -6.50 5.34 1.71
CA PHE A 33 -7.61 4.39 1.75
C PHE A 33 -7.26 3.14 2.56
N LYS A 34 -6.08 2.54 2.32
CA LYS A 34 -5.60 1.37 3.06
C LYS A 34 -5.27 1.68 4.52
N ALA A 35 -4.75 2.86 4.82
CA ALA A 35 -4.52 3.29 6.20
C ALA A 35 -5.83 3.34 7.00
N LEU A 36 -6.91 3.81 6.38
CA LEU A 36 -8.25 3.90 6.99
C LEU A 36 -8.94 2.54 7.12
N THR A 37 -8.90 1.69 6.08
CA THR A 37 -9.54 0.36 6.08
C THR A 37 -8.74 -0.70 6.82
N GLY A 38 -7.42 -0.53 6.90
CA GLY A 38 -6.49 -1.55 7.35
C GLY A 38 -6.06 -2.51 6.24
N ASP A 39 -5.12 -3.38 6.58
CA ASP A 39 -4.65 -4.49 5.76
C ASP A 39 -4.46 -5.74 6.63
N THR A 40 -5.36 -6.71 6.47
CA THR A 40 -5.33 -7.94 7.27
C THR A 40 -4.13 -8.82 6.92
N ALA A 41 -3.66 -8.79 5.67
CA ALA A 41 -2.50 -9.56 5.24
C ALA A 41 -1.22 -9.12 5.95
N ASP A 42 -1.10 -7.81 6.21
CA ASP A 42 0.04 -7.19 6.88
C ASP A 42 -0.22 -6.90 8.37
N ASN A 43 -1.32 -7.43 8.93
CA ASN A 43 -1.73 -7.19 10.31
C ASN A 43 -1.87 -5.70 10.66
N ILE A 44 -2.31 -4.90 9.69
CA ILE A 44 -2.56 -3.46 9.87
C ILE A 44 -4.04 -3.24 10.19
N LYS A 45 -4.34 -2.79 11.41
CA LYS A 45 -5.70 -2.48 11.83
C LYS A 45 -6.10 -1.07 11.41
N GLY A 46 -7.19 -0.93 10.62
CA GLY A 46 -7.78 0.35 10.24
C GLY A 46 -8.59 1.02 11.36
N ALA A 47 -9.33 2.07 11.01
CA ALA A 47 -10.27 2.72 11.91
C ALA A 47 -11.55 1.87 12.07
N ASP A 48 -12.07 1.79 13.29
CA ASP A 48 -13.31 1.07 13.54
C ASP A 48 -14.49 1.75 12.81
N LYS A 49 -15.42 0.96 12.28
CA LYS A 49 -16.59 1.42 11.50
C LYS A 49 -16.25 2.10 10.17
N VAL A 50 -14.98 2.04 9.73
CA VAL A 50 -14.53 2.54 8.43
C VAL A 50 -14.26 1.35 7.50
N GLY A 51 -15.26 0.97 6.72
CA GLY A 51 -15.12 -0.02 5.64
C GLY A 51 -14.72 0.65 4.31
N PRO A 52 -14.53 -0.14 3.23
CA PRO A 52 -14.07 0.37 1.94
C PRO A 52 -14.90 1.54 1.39
N LYS A 53 -16.23 1.46 1.44
CA LYS A 53 -17.10 2.55 0.96
C LYS A 53 -16.91 3.84 1.75
N THR A 54 -16.80 3.74 3.07
CA THR A 54 -16.61 4.91 3.93
C THR A 54 -15.22 5.51 3.74
N ALA A 55 -14.18 4.68 3.62
CA ALA A 55 -12.82 5.14 3.37
C ALA A 55 -12.71 5.86 2.02
N ALA A 56 -13.31 5.30 0.95
CA ALA A 56 -13.35 5.94 -0.37
C ALA A 56 -14.03 7.32 -0.32
N LEU A 57 -15.18 7.42 0.36
CA LEU A 57 -15.85 8.72 0.55
C LEU A 57 -14.95 9.72 1.28
N LEU A 58 -14.30 9.31 2.36
CA LEU A 58 -13.41 10.18 3.13
C LEU A 58 -12.22 10.66 2.29
N VAL A 59 -11.52 9.77 1.60
CA VAL A 59 -10.35 10.18 0.79
C VAL A 59 -10.74 11.02 -0.42
N ASN A 60 -11.94 10.84 -0.98
CA ASN A 60 -12.46 11.68 -2.06
C ASN A 60 -12.91 13.06 -1.57
N GLU A 61 -13.56 13.13 -0.39
CA GLU A 61 -14.08 14.39 0.18
C GLU A 61 -12.93 15.27 0.72
N PHE A 62 -11.95 14.67 1.39
CA PHE A 62 -10.85 15.39 2.05
C PHE A 62 -9.53 15.40 1.27
N GLY A 63 -9.37 14.53 0.27
CA GLY A 63 -8.21 14.48 -0.62
C GLY A 63 -7.03 13.64 -0.09
N SER A 64 -6.65 13.78 1.16
CA SER A 64 -5.52 13.06 1.77
C SER A 64 -5.86 12.52 3.17
N LEU A 65 -5.04 11.58 3.66
CA LEU A 65 -5.20 11.09 5.03
C LEU A 65 -5.03 12.22 6.05
N GLU A 66 -4.05 13.08 5.86
CA GLU A 66 -3.80 14.17 6.83
C GLU A 66 -4.97 15.15 6.91
N GLU A 67 -5.60 15.47 5.76
CA GLU A 67 -6.83 16.27 5.75
C GLU A 67 -8.00 15.56 6.44
N VAL A 68 -8.17 14.26 6.22
CA VAL A 68 -9.17 13.46 6.96
C VAL A 68 -8.95 13.55 8.46
N LEU A 69 -7.69 13.44 8.92
CA LEU A 69 -7.36 13.49 10.34
C LEU A 69 -7.49 14.89 10.94
N THR A 70 -7.06 15.92 10.23
CA THR A 70 -7.09 17.30 10.70
C THR A 70 -8.52 17.83 10.77
N ARG A 71 -9.32 17.51 9.75
CA ARG A 71 -10.71 17.95 9.62
C ARG A 71 -11.72 16.87 10.05
N ALA A 72 -11.30 15.94 10.92
CA ALA A 72 -12.14 14.82 11.36
C ALA A 72 -13.46 15.27 12.01
N GLU A 73 -13.52 16.46 12.61
CA GLU A 73 -14.74 17.03 13.20
C GLU A 73 -15.85 17.29 12.15
N GLU A 74 -15.47 17.48 10.89
CA GLU A 74 -16.41 17.69 9.78
C GLU A 74 -17.07 16.39 9.28
N ILE A 75 -16.58 15.23 9.73
CA ILE A 75 -17.14 13.95 9.35
C ILE A 75 -18.57 13.83 9.87
N LYS A 76 -19.52 13.71 8.95
CA LYS A 76 -20.97 13.72 9.24
C LYS A 76 -21.42 12.58 10.14
N LYS A 77 -20.83 11.37 9.97
CA LYS A 77 -21.22 10.19 10.74
C LYS A 77 -20.49 10.14 12.08
N PRO A 78 -21.19 10.31 13.23
CA PRO A 78 -20.57 10.42 14.55
C PRO A 78 -19.65 9.25 14.90
N SER A 79 -20.08 8.00 14.66
CA SER A 79 -19.30 6.81 14.96
C SER A 79 -18.01 6.67 14.16
N VAL A 80 -17.97 7.22 12.94
CA VAL A 80 -16.76 7.27 12.09
C VAL A 80 -15.85 8.39 12.59
N ARG A 81 -16.40 9.58 12.85
CA ARG A 81 -15.68 10.73 13.41
C ARG A 81 -14.94 10.36 14.71
N GLU A 82 -15.65 9.78 15.66
CA GLU A 82 -15.07 9.32 16.93
C GLU A 82 -13.95 8.31 16.74
N SER A 83 -14.14 7.35 15.83
CA SER A 83 -13.14 6.35 15.51
C SER A 83 -11.88 6.97 14.89
N VAL A 84 -12.03 7.87 13.92
CA VAL A 84 -10.91 8.58 13.28
C VAL A 84 -10.16 9.44 14.29
N LEU A 85 -10.87 10.19 15.13
CA LEU A 85 -10.26 11.02 16.18
C LEU A 85 -9.48 10.19 17.19
N ARG A 86 -10.06 9.10 17.69
CA ARG A 86 -9.43 8.19 18.64
C ARG A 86 -8.17 7.53 18.08
N ASP A 87 -8.23 7.10 16.81
CA ASP A 87 -7.22 6.27 16.19
C ASP A 87 -6.18 7.08 15.37
N ARG A 88 -6.19 8.40 15.47
CA ARG A 88 -5.42 9.34 14.65
C ARG A 88 -3.94 8.97 14.50
N GLU A 89 -3.25 8.72 15.60
CA GLU A 89 -1.82 8.38 15.57
C GLU A 89 -1.56 7.00 14.93
N ARG A 90 -2.44 6.04 15.18
CA ARG A 90 -2.36 4.72 14.54
C ARG A 90 -2.56 4.84 13.02
N LEU A 91 -3.49 5.66 12.56
CA LEU A 91 -3.74 5.88 11.13
C LEU A 91 -2.57 6.57 10.43
N ARG A 92 -1.88 7.52 11.08
CA ARG A 92 -0.63 8.09 10.58
C ARG A 92 0.47 7.04 10.46
N LYS A 93 0.63 6.19 11.49
CA LYS A 93 1.58 5.08 11.45
C LYS A 93 1.26 4.10 10.31
N ASN A 94 -0.01 3.71 10.17
CA ASN A 94 -0.46 2.86 9.07
C ASN A 94 -0.07 3.44 7.71
N TYR A 95 -0.34 4.73 7.51
CA TYR A 95 -0.01 5.41 6.25
C TYR A 95 1.48 5.35 5.92
N ARG A 96 2.35 5.59 6.92
CA ARG A 96 3.80 5.48 6.74
C ARG A 96 4.27 4.07 6.41
N LEU A 97 3.61 3.04 6.95
CA LEU A 97 3.93 1.65 6.68
C LEU A 97 3.45 1.20 5.30
N ILE A 98 2.35 1.77 4.81
CA ILE A 98 1.71 1.37 3.55
C ILE A 98 2.24 2.17 2.36
N LYS A 99 2.53 3.46 2.57
CA LYS A 99 3.02 4.34 1.51
C LYS A 99 4.36 3.86 1.01
N LEU A 100 4.44 3.60 -0.29
CA LEU A 100 5.70 3.32 -0.96
C LEU A 100 6.39 4.66 -1.26
N ASP A 101 7.47 4.94 -0.56
CA ASP A 101 8.34 6.05 -0.90
C ASP A 101 9.29 5.57 -2.01
N GLY A 102 9.38 6.34 -3.08
CA GLY A 102 10.27 6.02 -4.19
C GLY A 102 11.73 6.01 -3.74
N ILE A 103 12.51 5.08 -4.26
CA ILE A 103 13.95 5.11 -4.12
C ILE A 103 14.46 6.22 -5.03
N GLU A 104 15.01 7.29 -4.47
CA GLU A 104 15.51 8.42 -5.26
C GLU A 104 16.69 8.03 -6.14
N LYS A 105 17.52 7.09 -5.67
CA LYS A 105 18.69 6.62 -6.42
C LYS A 105 19.04 5.19 -6.04
N LEU A 106 19.08 4.31 -7.04
CA LEU A 106 19.64 2.98 -6.85
C LEU A 106 21.17 3.07 -6.75
N PRO A 107 21.82 2.25 -5.91
CA PRO A 107 23.28 2.23 -5.77
C PRO A 107 24.00 1.61 -6.98
N PHE A 108 23.26 1.23 -8.02
CA PHE A 108 23.74 0.58 -9.23
C PHE A 108 22.90 0.99 -10.44
N THR A 109 23.44 0.86 -11.64
CA THR A 109 22.77 1.07 -12.92
C THR A 109 22.17 -0.23 -13.46
N LEU A 110 21.29 -0.13 -14.49
CA LEU A 110 20.75 -1.33 -15.15
C LEU A 110 21.85 -2.17 -15.81
N ASP A 111 22.89 -1.53 -16.35
CA ASP A 111 24.02 -2.22 -16.99
C ASP A 111 24.83 -3.03 -15.97
N GLU A 112 24.96 -2.53 -14.74
CA GLU A 112 25.60 -3.26 -13.62
C GLU A 112 24.75 -4.42 -13.11
N MET A 113 23.48 -4.50 -13.49
CA MET A 113 22.59 -5.61 -13.18
C MET A 113 22.54 -6.67 -14.29
N GLU A 114 23.27 -6.47 -15.37
CA GLU A 114 23.35 -7.47 -16.43
C GLU A 114 23.92 -8.77 -15.86
N TRP A 115 23.10 -9.82 -15.89
CA TRP A 115 23.51 -11.11 -15.40
C TRP A 115 24.39 -11.79 -16.46
N SER A 116 25.58 -12.20 -16.08
CA SER A 116 26.44 -13.07 -16.87
C SER A 116 26.66 -14.37 -16.12
N ASP A 117 26.60 -15.50 -16.84
CA ASP A 117 26.97 -16.77 -16.27
C ASP A 117 28.52 -16.82 -16.15
N ASN A 118 28.99 -16.65 -14.93
CA ASN A 118 30.41 -16.72 -14.61
C ASN A 118 30.90 -18.15 -14.41
N GLY A 119 30.10 -19.15 -14.77
CA GLY A 119 30.43 -20.58 -14.61
C GLY A 119 30.44 -21.03 -13.14
N ILE A 120 29.90 -20.23 -12.21
CA ILE A 120 29.82 -20.59 -10.80
C ILE A 120 28.82 -21.74 -10.63
N THR A 121 29.31 -22.87 -10.16
CA THR A 121 28.47 -24.05 -9.92
C THR A 121 27.70 -23.96 -8.61
N THR A 122 26.55 -24.66 -8.52
CA THR A 122 25.79 -24.76 -7.26
C THR A 122 26.67 -25.27 -6.12
N THR A 123 27.60 -26.17 -6.39
CA THR A 123 28.55 -26.71 -5.40
C THR A 123 29.47 -25.63 -4.84
N GLU A 124 29.95 -24.72 -5.67
CA GLU A 124 30.80 -23.59 -5.22
C GLU A 124 30.01 -22.60 -4.38
N VAL A 125 28.77 -22.29 -4.75
CA VAL A 125 27.89 -21.46 -3.95
C VAL A 125 27.64 -22.08 -2.57
N LEU A 126 27.29 -23.39 -2.53
CA LEU A 126 27.05 -24.11 -1.28
C LEU A 126 28.27 -24.11 -0.37
N LYS A 127 29.47 -24.37 -0.94
CA LYS A 127 30.74 -24.30 -0.19
C LYS A 127 31.00 -22.88 0.34
N GLY A 128 30.73 -21.83 -0.45
CA GLY A 128 30.92 -20.43 -0.08
C GLY A 128 30.07 -20.00 1.11
N ILE A 129 28.87 -20.57 1.28
CA ILE A 129 27.96 -20.33 2.42
C ILE A 129 28.09 -21.35 3.55
N GLY A 130 29.15 -22.22 3.51
CA GLY A 130 29.46 -23.17 4.56
C GLY A 130 28.61 -24.45 4.58
N LEU A 131 27.86 -24.72 3.50
CA LEU A 131 27.11 -25.98 3.33
C LEU A 131 27.98 -27.01 2.58
N LYS A 132 27.92 -28.27 3.01
CA LYS A 132 28.63 -29.41 2.39
C LYS A 132 27.72 -30.18 1.46
#